data_639390d3e50e58372dbc48d707a7cf50
#
_entry.id   639390d3e50e58372dbc48d707a7cf50
#
_cell.length_a   1.000
_cell.length_b   1.000
_cell.length_c   1.000
_cell.angle_alpha   90.00
_cell.angle_beta   90.00
_cell.angle_gamma   90.00
#
_symmetry.space_group_name_H-M   'P 1'
#
loop_
_entity.id
_entity.type
_entity.pdbx_description
1 polymer ?
#
loop_
_entity_poly.entity_id
_entity_poly.type
_entity_poly.pdbx_seq_one_letter_code
_entity_poly.pdbx_strand_id
1 'polypeptide(L)'
;ETLPGQVWSLDCKMDLGVLVLENTGSGLNYLSTSYPQAQWFEIKLICDLTNNNWELFIDGVTQGSFTNTINKIASLDLYPITGHQFYVDDVCWSYTAPVLENLNAQVISVAPITGLNTQSRIPSVDVRNLGVTNITSFDVDFDYNGVTVTENITGVNLSTVDVYQVSFTSPITLVSGTNIGTATVYNVNGLGPDDDPSDDD
;
A
#
# COMPACT_ATOMS: atom_id res chain seq x y z
N GLU A 1 11.17 -8.06 -20.67
CA GLU A 1 9.82 -8.06 -21.30
C GLU A 1 8.78 -7.82 -20.22
N THR A 2 8.09 -6.69 -20.26
CA THR A 2 6.92 -6.47 -19.42
C THR A 2 5.73 -7.14 -20.07
N LEU A 3 5.23 -8.21 -19.50
CA LEU A 3 3.94 -8.76 -19.89
C LEU A 3 2.83 -7.76 -19.54
N PRO A 4 1.85 -7.51 -20.43
CA PRO A 4 0.75 -6.61 -20.13
C PRO A 4 0.04 -6.99 -18.85
N GLY A 5 -0.09 -6.04 -17.92
CA GLY A 5 -0.72 -6.24 -16.62
C GLY A 5 0.20 -6.73 -15.50
N GLN A 6 1.50 -6.90 -15.75
CA GLN A 6 2.48 -7.17 -14.70
C GLN A 6 3.19 -5.87 -14.29
N VAL A 7 3.38 -5.74 -12.99
CA VAL A 7 4.09 -4.60 -12.39
C VAL A 7 5.30 -5.16 -11.67
N TRP A 8 6.50 -4.77 -12.11
CA TRP A 8 7.74 -5.08 -11.42
C TRP A 8 7.91 -4.12 -10.25
N SER A 9 7.95 -4.67 -9.04
CA SER A 9 8.17 -3.88 -7.82
C SER A 9 9.63 -3.44 -7.72
N LEU A 10 10.55 -4.35 -8.00
CA LEU A 10 11.99 -4.11 -7.86
C LEU A 10 12.76 -4.95 -8.87
N ASP A 11 13.73 -4.33 -9.52
CA ASP A 11 14.77 -5.00 -10.29
C ASP A 11 16.08 -4.92 -9.52
N CYS A 12 16.75 -6.06 -9.34
CA CYS A 12 18.10 -6.17 -8.81
C CYS A 12 19.03 -6.52 -9.98
N LYS A 13 19.78 -5.53 -10.46
CA LYS A 13 20.72 -5.69 -11.57
C LYS A 13 22.14 -5.79 -11.07
N MET A 14 22.89 -6.74 -11.59
CA MET A 14 24.30 -6.93 -11.25
C MET A 14 25.12 -6.89 -12.54
N ASP A 15 26.00 -5.91 -12.65
CA ASP A 15 26.90 -5.75 -13.78
C ASP A 15 28.26 -5.19 -13.34
N LEU A 16 29.35 -5.80 -13.82
CA LEU A 16 30.75 -5.36 -13.62
C LEU A 16 31.12 -5.02 -12.16
N GLY A 17 30.55 -5.76 -11.20
CA GLY A 17 30.81 -5.56 -9.76
C GLY A 17 29.94 -4.50 -9.10
N VAL A 18 28.97 -3.96 -9.81
CA VAL A 18 27.97 -3.02 -9.26
C VAL A 18 26.59 -3.68 -9.22
N LEU A 19 25.96 -3.63 -8.06
CA LEU A 19 24.58 -4.02 -7.84
C LEU A 19 23.73 -2.75 -7.79
N VAL A 20 22.66 -2.71 -8.59
CA VAL A 20 21.71 -1.61 -8.64
C VAL A 20 20.32 -2.15 -8.31
N LEU A 21 19.65 -1.57 -7.33
CA LEU A 21 18.22 -1.75 -7.08
C LEU A 21 17.47 -0.61 -7.73
N GLU A 22 16.57 -0.93 -8.64
CA GLU A 22 15.82 0.08 -9.39
C GLU A 22 14.39 -0.36 -9.65
N ASN A 23 13.55 0.60 -10.03
CA ASN A 23 12.28 0.32 -10.65
C ASN A 23 12.37 0.66 -12.14
N THR A 24 12.46 -0.35 -13.00
CA THR A 24 12.62 -0.18 -14.45
C THR A 24 11.47 0.60 -15.08
N GLY A 25 10.26 0.48 -14.54
CA GLY A 25 9.09 1.19 -15.05
C GLY A 25 9.13 2.70 -14.80
N SER A 26 9.81 3.15 -13.74
CA SER A 26 9.97 4.57 -13.40
C SER A 26 11.34 5.15 -13.73
N GLY A 27 12.34 4.29 -14.03
CA GLY A 27 13.74 4.70 -14.18
C GLY A 27 14.40 5.19 -12.88
N LEU A 28 13.79 4.93 -11.74
CA LEU A 28 14.31 5.32 -10.42
C LEU A 28 15.31 4.29 -9.92
N ASN A 29 16.55 4.74 -9.69
CA ASN A 29 17.54 3.98 -8.94
C ASN A 29 17.34 4.25 -7.44
N TYR A 30 17.02 3.21 -6.68
CA TYR A 30 16.86 3.31 -5.24
C TYR A 30 18.18 3.20 -4.48
N LEU A 31 19.05 2.28 -4.92
CA LEU A 31 20.32 2.00 -4.28
C LEU A 31 21.32 1.48 -5.31
N SER A 32 22.58 1.86 -5.16
CA SER A 32 23.70 1.32 -5.93
C SER A 32 24.86 1.02 -4.99
N THR A 33 25.41 -0.21 -5.06
CA THR A 33 26.52 -0.64 -4.24
C THR A 33 27.44 -1.60 -4.99
N SER A 34 28.62 -1.88 -4.47
CA SER A 34 29.50 -2.90 -5.02
C SER A 34 29.17 -4.27 -4.44
N TYR A 35 29.44 -5.33 -5.20
CA TYR A 35 29.35 -6.71 -4.73
C TYR A 35 30.63 -7.48 -4.99
N PRO A 36 30.94 -8.55 -4.21
CA PRO A 36 32.11 -9.40 -4.43
C PRO A 36 32.02 -10.10 -5.79
N GLN A 37 33.13 -10.12 -6.54
CA GLN A 37 33.22 -10.81 -7.83
C GLN A 37 34.01 -12.12 -7.71
N ALA A 38 33.70 -13.09 -8.57
CA ALA A 38 34.35 -14.39 -8.68
C ALA A 38 34.33 -15.21 -7.37
N GLN A 39 33.37 -14.97 -6.50
CA GLN A 39 33.12 -15.74 -5.27
C GLN A 39 31.64 -15.75 -4.94
N TRP A 40 31.23 -16.72 -4.13
CA TRP A 40 29.87 -16.74 -3.56
C TRP A 40 29.71 -15.62 -2.54
N PHE A 41 28.55 -15.03 -2.50
CA PHE A 41 28.16 -14.05 -1.50
C PHE A 41 26.63 -14.13 -1.30
N GLU A 42 26.16 -13.69 -0.14
CA GLU A 42 24.75 -13.63 0.19
C GLU A 42 24.15 -12.28 -0.22
N ILE A 43 22.99 -12.31 -0.83
CA ILE A 43 22.11 -11.14 -0.97
C ILE A 43 20.88 -11.38 -0.11
N LYS A 44 20.61 -10.46 0.81
CA LYS A 44 19.40 -10.46 1.62
C LYS A 44 18.67 -9.13 1.46
N LEU A 45 17.38 -9.22 1.16
CA LEU A 45 16.50 -8.07 1.10
C LEU A 45 15.43 -8.20 2.19
N ILE A 46 15.35 -7.22 3.08
CA ILE A 46 14.29 -7.09 4.07
C ILE A 46 13.31 -6.05 3.55
N CYS A 47 12.04 -6.42 3.46
CA CYS A 47 10.98 -5.57 2.92
C CYS A 47 9.91 -5.38 3.98
N ASP A 48 9.95 -4.28 4.70
CA ASP A 48 8.86 -3.84 5.58
C ASP A 48 7.79 -3.17 4.71
N LEU A 49 6.75 -3.94 4.38
CA LEU A 49 5.67 -3.45 3.53
C LEU A 49 4.71 -2.52 4.28
N THR A 50 4.69 -2.56 5.61
CA THR A 50 3.85 -1.68 6.44
C THR A 50 4.41 -0.26 6.42
N ASN A 51 5.71 -0.11 6.69
CA ASN A 51 6.38 1.18 6.75
C ASN A 51 7.02 1.60 5.42
N ASN A 52 6.89 0.75 4.38
CA ASN A 52 7.55 0.94 3.10
C ASN A 52 9.05 1.18 3.24
N ASN A 53 9.71 0.36 4.05
CA ASN A 53 11.16 0.42 4.25
C ASN A 53 11.80 -0.87 3.72
N TRP A 54 12.63 -0.74 2.71
CA TRP A 54 13.34 -1.83 2.06
C TRP A 54 14.83 -1.70 2.34
N GLU A 55 15.47 -2.76 2.81
CA GLU A 55 16.88 -2.74 3.22
C GLU A 55 17.67 -3.88 2.57
N LEU A 56 18.81 -3.54 1.95
CA LEU A 56 19.70 -4.48 1.28
C LEU A 56 20.89 -4.83 2.18
N PHE A 57 21.20 -6.12 2.23
CA PHE A 57 22.41 -6.64 2.86
C PHE A 57 23.22 -7.46 1.85
N ILE A 58 24.55 -7.37 1.93
CA ILE A 58 25.49 -8.24 1.25
C ILE A 58 26.39 -8.85 2.31
N ASP A 59 26.46 -10.19 2.36
CA ASP A 59 27.21 -10.95 3.38
C ASP A 59 26.91 -10.48 4.83
N GLY A 60 25.61 -10.20 5.10
CA GLY A 60 25.14 -9.72 6.40
C GLY A 60 25.43 -8.24 6.69
N VAL A 61 26.12 -7.52 5.80
CA VAL A 61 26.42 -6.09 5.97
C VAL A 61 25.37 -5.25 5.24
N THR A 62 24.73 -4.32 5.96
CA THR A 62 23.76 -3.39 5.34
C THR A 62 24.42 -2.51 4.30
N GLN A 63 23.76 -2.38 3.16
CA GLN A 63 24.18 -1.51 2.06
C GLN A 63 23.37 -0.22 2.00
N GLY A 64 22.25 -0.17 2.69
CA GLY A 64 21.34 0.97 2.79
C GLY A 64 19.89 0.56 2.75
N SER A 65 19.01 1.54 2.94
CA SER A 65 17.55 1.39 2.88
C SER A 65 16.93 2.41 1.94
N PHE A 66 15.72 2.11 1.45
CA PHE A 66 14.96 2.97 0.55
C PHE A 66 13.47 2.72 0.71
N THR A 67 12.67 3.69 0.24
CA THR A 67 11.23 3.51 0.04
C THR A 67 10.96 3.09 -1.41
N ASN A 68 10.06 2.12 -1.61
CA ASN A 68 9.74 1.61 -2.92
C ASN A 68 8.41 2.21 -3.41
N THR A 69 8.38 2.78 -4.61
CA THR A 69 7.15 3.34 -5.21
C THR A 69 6.09 2.27 -5.48
N ILE A 70 6.49 1.00 -5.58
CA ILE A 70 5.58 -0.15 -5.70
C ILE A 70 5.83 -1.07 -4.51
N ASN A 71 5.25 -0.73 -3.37
CA ASN A 71 5.44 -1.44 -2.11
C ASN A 71 4.64 -2.76 -2.06
N LYS A 72 4.98 -3.70 -2.94
CA LYS A 72 4.32 -5.02 -3.07
C LYS A 72 5.33 -6.08 -3.48
N ILE A 73 5.14 -7.31 -2.98
CA ILE A 73 5.88 -8.51 -3.41
C ILE A 73 4.87 -9.60 -3.70
N ALA A 74 4.95 -10.22 -4.88
CA ALA A 74 4.12 -11.35 -5.26
C ALA A 74 4.94 -12.57 -5.69
N SER A 75 6.08 -12.35 -6.35
CA SER A 75 6.93 -13.43 -6.88
C SER A 75 8.37 -12.96 -7.05
N LEU A 76 9.29 -13.90 -7.13
CA LEU A 76 10.67 -13.70 -7.53
C LEU A 76 10.88 -14.32 -8.91
N ASP A 77 11.50 -13.58 -9.81
CA ASP A 77 11.97 -14.06 -11.10
C ASP A 77 13.50 -13.88 -11.20
N LEU A 78 14.17 -14.90 -11.70
CA LEU A 78 15.63 -14.94 -11.86
C LEU A 78 15.95 -15.21 -13.32
N TYR A 79 16.49 -14.22 -14.02
CA TYR A 79 16.82 -14.36 -15.43
C TYR A 79 18.15 -13.69 -15.79
N PRO A 80 18.98 -14.33 -16.64
CA PRO A 80 20.19 -13.71 -17.16
C PRO A 80 19.87 -12.77 -18.32
N ILE A 81 20.63 -11.68 -18.43
CA ILE A 81 20.65 -10.86 -19.62
C ILE A 81 21.52 -11.56 -20.67
N THR A 82 21.23 -11.36 -21.96
CA THR A 82 22.00 -11.96 -23.07
C THR A 82 23.50 -11.72 -22.91
N GLY A 83 24.29 -12.80 -22.90
CA GLY A 83 25.74 -12.77 -22.74
C GLY A 83 26.23 -12.80 -21.30
N HIS A 84 25.33 -12.83 -20.31
CA HIS A 84 25.66 -12.95 -18.90
C HIS A 84 25.29 -14.33 -18.36
N GLN A 85 26.02 -14.79 -17.37
CA GLN A 85 25.76 -16.02 -16.64
C GLN A 85 25.91 -15.75 -15.14
N PHE A 86 25.01 -16.33 -14.35
CA PHE A 86 25.13 -16.32 -12.89
C PHE A 86 24.68 -17.67 -12.33
N TYR A 87 25.15 -17.95 -11.15
CA TYR A 87 24.75 -19.14 -10.40
C TYR A 87 24.01 -18.69 -9.16
N VAL A 88 22.94 -19.41 -8.82
CA VAL A 88 22.13 -19.15 -7.63
C VAL A 88 22.03 -20.45 -6.85
N ASP A 89 22.19 -20.34 -5.55
CA ASP A 89 22.03 -21.44 -4.60
C ASP A 89 21.35 -20.91 -3.34
N ASP A 90 20.80 -21.80 -2.52
CA ASP A 90 20.19 -21.50 -1.23
C ASP A 90 19.11 -20.40 -1.26
N VAL A 91 18.25 -20.39 -2.29
CA VAL A 91 17.14 -19.44 -2.37
C VAL A 91 16.12 -19.74 -1.27
N CYS A 92 15.99 -18.82 -0.32
CA CYS A 92 15.01 -18.93 0.74
C CYS A 92 14.23 -17.62 0.92
N TRP A 93 13.04 -17.71 1.45
CA TRP A 93 12.23 -16.57 1.83
C TRP A 93 11.45 -16.88 3.10
N SER A 94 11.14 -15.86 3.86
CA SER A 94 10.28 -15.93 5.03
C SER A 94 9.33 -14.74 5.00
N TYR A 95 8.17 -14.94 5.59
CA TYR A 95 7.16 -13.90 5.73
C TYR A 95 6.78 -13.82 7.22
N THR A 96 6.83 -12.62 7.76
CA THR A 96 6.27 -12.32 9.07
C THR A 96 4.96 -11.57 8.83
N ALA A 97 3.85 -12.16 9.21
CA ALA A 97 2.56 -11.48 9.12
C ALA A 97 2.58 -10.25 10.03
N PRO A 98 1.98 -9.11 9.60
CA PRO A 98 1.79 -7.99 10.50
C PRO A 98 0.94 -8.44 11.70
N VAL A 99 1.25 -7.90 12.86
CA VAL A 99 0.34 -8.00 14.00
C VAL A 99 -0.78 -7.01 13.75
N LEU A 100 -1.96 -7.51 13.49
CA LEU A 100 -3.13 -6.67 13.28
C LEU A 100 -3.72 -6.30 14.63
N GLU A 101 -4.28 -5.09 14.72
CA GLU A 101 -5.06 -4.65 15.85
C GLU A 101 -6.33 -5.52 16.03
N ASN A 102 -6.93 -5.45 17.20
CA ASN A 102 -8.13 -6.27 17.44
C ASN A 102 -9.34 -5.74 16.67
N LEU A 103 -9.57 -4.46 16.72
CA LEU A 103 -10.63 -3.77 15.99
C LEU A 103 -10.03 -2.57 15.25
N ASN A 104 -10.04 -2.57 13.93
CA ASN A 104 -9.48 -1.48 13.13
C ASN A 104 -10.26 -1.35 11.82
N ALA A 105 -10.80 -0.16 11.58
CA ALA A 105 -11.49 0.24 10.36
C ALA A 105 -10.69 1.35 9.68
N GLN A 106 -10.30 1.16 8.46
CA GLN A 106 -9.46 2.10 7.71
C GLN A 106 -10.21 2.69 6.52
N VAL A 107 -10.13 4.02 6.33
CA VAL A 107 -10.49 4.65 5.06
C VAL A 107 -9.36 4.42 4.05
N ILE A 108 -9.63 3.69 2.97
CA ILE A 108 -8.62 3.36 1.96
C ILE A 108 -8.73 4.18 0.68
N SER A 109 -9.90 4.73 0.41
CA SER A 109 -10.09 5.62 -0.74
C SER A 109 -11.33 6.49 -0.59
N VAL A 110 -11.25 7.68 -1.15
CA VAL A 110 -12.39 8.55 -1.43
C VAL A 110 -12.51 8.68 -2.94
N ALA A 111 -13.67 8.33 -3.48
CA ALA A 111 -13.90 8.42 -4.94
C ALA A 111 -13.80 9.89 -5.41
N PRO A 112 -13.05 10.18 -6.48
CA PRO A 112 -12.96 11.52 -7.02
C PRO A 112 -14.34 12.06 -7.43
N ILE A 113 -14.70 13.26 -6.94
CA ILE A 113 -15.99 13.88 -7.25
C ILE A 113 -15.75 15.03 -8.23
N THR A 114 -16.30 14.90 -9.43
CA THR A 114 -16.19 15.90 -10.48
C THR A 114 -17.56 16.39 -10.94
N GLY A 115 -17.63 17.63 -11.38
CA GLY A 115 -18.87 18.20 -11.89
C GLY A 115 -18.80 19.71 -12.07
N LEU A 116 -19.93 20.28 -12.43
CA LEU A 116 -20.07 21.74 -12.56
C LEU A 116 -20.30 22.38 -11.19
N ASN A 117 -19.93 23.65 -11.08
CA ASN A 117 -20.25 24.45 -9.90
C ASN A 117 -21.75 24.39 -9.59
N THR A 118 -22.13 24.32 -8.33
CA THR A 118 -23.49 24.15 -7.80
C THR A 118 -24.15 22.80 -8.12
N GLN A 119 -23.46 21.87 -8.74
CA GLN A 119 -24.02 20.55 -9.00
C GLN A 119 -23.98 19.68 -7.74
N SER A 120 -25.08 18.97 -7.47
CA SER A 120 -25.14 18.00 -6.38
C SER A 120 -24.46 16.69 -6.79
N ARG A 121 -23.69 16.11 -5.88
CA ARG A 121 -23.02 14.81 -6.04
C ARG A 121 -23.12 13.98 -4.78
N ILE A 122 -23.25 12.68 -4.96
CA ILE A 122 -23.18 11.70 -3.87
C ILE A 122 -21.71 11.30 -3.68
N PRO A 123 -21.13 11.47 -2.48
CA PRO A 123 -19.79 10.93 -2.18
C PRO A 123 -19.80 9.40 -2.10
N SER A 124 -18.64 8.80 -2.31
CA SER A 124 -18.42 7.38 -2.07
C SER A 124 -17.04 7.18 -1.45
N VAL A 125 -16.97 6.31 -0.43
CA VAL A 125 -15.78 6.04 0.36
C VAL A 125 -15.63 4.53 0.48
N ASP A 126 -14.40 4.03 0.34
CA ASP A 126 -14.10 2.62 0.60
C ASP A 126 -13.50 2.48 2.00
N VAL A 127 -14.14 1.68 2.83
CA VAL A 127 -13.69 1.35 4.20
C VAL A 127 -13.28 -0.12 4.24
N ARG A 128 -12.12 -0.40 4.83
CA ARG A 128 -11.57 -1.74 4.98
C ARG A 128 -11.49 -2.12 6.45
N ASN A 129 -11.81 -3.38 6.75
CA ASN A 129 -11.45 -3.96 8.04
C ASN A 129 -9.97 -4.35 8.04
N LEU A 130 -9.13 -3.69 8.82
CA LEU A 130 -7.72 -4.01 9.01
C LEU A 130 -7.46 -4.71 10.35
N GLY A 131 -8.50 -4.90 11.16
CA GLY A 131 -8.45 -5.64 12.43
C GLY A 131 -8.73 -7.14 12.29
N VAL A 132 -8.56 -7.88 13.38
CA VAL A 132 -8.88 -9.32 13.46
C VAL A 132 -10.34 -9.59 13.82
N THR A 133 -11.04 -8.61 14.38
CA THR A 133 -12.46 -8.69 14.72
C THR A 133 -13.33 -8.27 13.54
N ASN A 134 -14.36 -9.03 13.24
CA ASN A 134 -15.30 -8.66 12.18
C ASN A 134 -15.99 -7.33 12.50
N ILE A 135 -16.08 -6.44 11.51
CA ILE A 135 -16.84 -5.21 11.61
C ILE A 135 -18.29 -5.47 11.20
N THR A 136 -19.23 -5.15 12.08
CA THR A 136 -20.67 -5.35 11.87
C THR A 136 -21.44 -4.04 11.71
N SER A 137 -20.83 -2.94 12.16
CA SER A 137 -21.36 -1.59 12.02
C SER A 137 -20.25 -0.55 12.15
N PHE A 138 -20.45 0.62 11.56
CA PHE A 138 -19.59 1.79 11.68
C PHE A 138 -20.29 3.02 11.17
N ASP A 139 -19.81 4.20 11.55
CA ASP A 139 -20.23 5.48 11.03
C ASP A 139 -19.13 6.05 10.13
N VAL A 140 -19.52 6.78 9.06
CA VAL A 140 -18.58 7.50 8.20
C VAL A 140 -19.07 8.92 8.01
N ASP A 141 -18.20 9.87 8.31
CA ASP A 141 -18.34 11.27 7.96
C ASP A 141 -17.60 11.57 6.67
N PHE A 142 -18.18 12.40 5.84
CA PHE A 142 -17.53 13.02 4.70
C PHE A 142 -17.67 14.53 4.80
N ASP A 143 -16.55 15.22 5.02
CA ASP A 143 -16.49 16.67 5.03
C ASP A 143 -16.08 17.22 3.67
N TYR A 144 -16.81 18.19 3.20
CA TYR A 144 -16.51 18.93 1.98
C TYR A 144 -16.75 20.42 2.21
N ASN A 145 -15.69 21.21 2.27
CA ASN A 145 -15.74 22.65 2.54
C ASN A 145 -16.52 23.04 3.81
N GLY A 146 -16.37 22.26 4.89
CA GLY A 146 -17.04 22.50 6.16
C GLY A 146 -18.51 22.09 6.18
N VAL A 147 -18.96 21.33 5.17
CA VAL A 147 -20.26 20.66 5.16
C VAL A 147 -20.04 19.17 5.33
N THR A 148 -20.42 18.65 6.47
CA THR A 148 -20.28 17.22 6.79
C THR A 148 -21.59 16.50 6.46
N VAL A 149 -21.48 15.37 5.78
CA VAL A 149 -22.56 14.39 5.60
C VAL A 149 -22.13 13.09 6.29
N THR A 150 -23.06 12.46 7.01
CA THR A 150 -22.82 11.25 7.77
C THR A 150 -23.63 10.10 7.22
N GLU A 151 -23.03 8.92 7.16
CA GLU A 151 -23.71 7.67 6.84
C GLU A 151 -23.50 6.65 7.97
N ASN A 152 -24.57 6.01 8.42
CA ASN A 152 -24.54 4.97 9.44
C ASN A 152 -24.70 3.61 8.77
N ILE A 153 -23.67 2.77 8.86
CA ILE A 153 -23.62 1.44 8.26
C ILE A 153 -23.86 0.39 9.33
N THR A 154 -24.88 -0.45 9.13
CA THR A 154 -25.25 -1.53 10.04
C THR A 154 -25.57 -2.81 9.28
N GLY A 155 -25.45 -3.96 9.97
CA GLY A 155 -25.79 -5.26 9.41
C GLY A 155 -24.81 -5.78 8.36
N VAL A 156 -23.61 -5.21 8.30
CA VAL A 156 -22.49 -5.75 7.52
C VAL A 156 -21.79 -6.87 8.30
N ASN A 157 -20.88 -7.58 7.64
CA ASN A 157 -20.01 -8.56 8.31
C ASN A 157 -18.68 -8.59 7.55
N LEU A 158 -17.82 -7.63 7.84
CA LEU A 158 -16.53 -7.48 7.16
C LEU A 158 -15.48 -8.27 7.95
N SER A 159 -14.98 -9.34 7.36
CA SER A 159 -13.82 -10.07 7.87
C SER A 159 -12.54 -9.25 7.62
N THR A 160 -11.43 -9.66 8.23
CA THR A 160 -10.12 -9.05 7.99
C THR A 160 -9.83 -8.91 6.50
N VAL A 161 -9.39 -7.73 6.08
CA VAL A 161 -9.10 -7.24 4.72
C VAL A 161 -10.31 -7.08 3.80
N ASP A 162 -11.52 -7.39 4.23
CA ASP A 162 -12.73 -7.09 3.45
C ASP A 162 -12.93 -5.58 3.33
N VAL A 163 -13.45 -5.17 2.18
CA VAL A 163 -13.73 -3.77 1.85
C VAL A 163 -15.24 -3.58 1.67
N TYR A 164 -15.75 -2.50 2.23
CA TYR A 164 -17.11 -2.04 2.01
C TYR A 164 -17.12 -0.66 1.36
N GLN A 165 -17.82 -0.52 0.24
CA GLN A 165 -18.02 0.76 -0.40
C GLN A 165 -19.26 1.44 0.19
N VAL A 166 -19.03 2.54 0.88
CA VAL A 166 -20.07 3.42 1.40
C VAL A 166 -20.53 4.37 0.31
N SER A 167 -21.82 4.40 0.02
CA SER A 167 -22.46 5.44 -0.81
C SER A 167 -23.36 6.28 0.07
N PHE A 168 -23.08 7.55 0.20
CA PHE A 168 -23.86 8.45 1.06
C PHE A 168 -25.27 8.66 0.51
N THR A 169 -26.24 8.81 1.40
CA THR A 169 -27.61 9.13 1.03
C THR A 169 -27.81 10.63 0.81
N SER A 170 -27.02 11.44 1.51
CA SER A 170 -27.06 12.90 1.41
C SER A 170 -26.03 13.40 0.39
N PRO A 171 -26.43 14.24 -0.58
CA PRO A 171 -25.51 14.81 -1.54
C PRO A 171 -24.73 16.01 -0.96
N ILE A 172 -23.55 16.24 -1.50
CA ILE A 172 -22.80 17.50 -1.35
C ILE A 172 -23.05 18.40 -2.56
N THR A 173 -22.87 19.71 -2.39
CA THR A 173 -22.94 20.68 -3.48
C THR A 173 -21.55 21.14 -3.87
N LEU A 174 -21.17 20.91 -5.13
CA LEU A 174 -19.85 21.27 -5.63
C LEU A 174 -19.67 22.79 -5.68
N VAL A 175 -18.49 23.26 -5.32
CA VAL A 175 -18.06 24.64 -5.47
C VAL A 175 -16.96 24.76 -6.53
N SER A 176 -16.77 25.98 -7.04
CA SER A 176 -15.77 26.24 -8.08
C SER A 176 -14.34 26.03 -7.58
N GLY A 177 -13.49 25.46 -8.40
CA GLY A 177 -12.07 25.21 -8.11
C GLY A 177 -11.77 23.77 -7.68
N THR A 178 -10.53 23.51 -7.28
CA THR A 178 -10.15 22.24 -6.68
C THR A 178 -10.40 22.32 -5.19
N ASN A 179 -11.19 21.40 -4.68
CA ASN A 179 -11.55 21.33 -3.27
C ASN A 179 -11.20 19.94 -2.74
N ILE A 180 -10.84 19.87 -1.47
CA ILE A 180 -10.51 18.62 -0.78
C ILE A 180 -11.76 18.17 -0.03
N GLY A 181 -12.13 16.89 -0.21
CA GLY A 181 -13.05 16.18 0.66
C GLY A 181 -12.27 15.20 1.50
N THR A 182 -12.56 15.13 2.78
CA THR A 182 -11.99 14.17 3.73
C THR A 182 -13.08 13.24 4.24
N ALA A 183 -12.74 11.98 4.47
CA ALA A 183 -13.64 11.02 5.05
C ALA A 183 -13.04 10.51 6.36
N THR A 184 -13.86 10.27 7.36
CA THR A 184 -13.43 9.72 8.65
C THR A 184 -14.40 8.61 9.05
N VAL A 185 -13.86 7.42 9.35
CA VAL A 185 -14.61 6.29 9.92
C VAL A 185 -14.54 6.34 11.44
N TYR A 186 -15.61 5.96 12.12
CA TYR A 186 -15.64 5.95 13.58
C TYR A 186 -16.79 5.09 14.10
N ASN A 187 -16.92 4.98 15.42
CA ASN A 187 -17.98 4.23 16.10
C ASN A 187 -18.08 2.77 15.63
N VAL A 188 -16.92 2.16 15.42
CA VAL A 188 -16.80 0.81 14.88
C VAL A 188 -17.38 -0.19 15.89
N ASN A 189 -18.35 -1.01 15.45
CA ASN A 189 -19.11 -1.95 16.28
C ASN A 189 -19.80 -1.30 17.50
N GLY A 190 -20.03 0.02 17.46
CA GLY A 190 -20.64 0.76 18.58
C GLY A 190 -19.70 0.98 19.78
N LEU A 191 -18.40 0.80 19.62
CA LEU A 191 -17.40 0.87 20.70
C LEU A 191 -16.65 2.21 20.80
N GLY A 192 -16.96 3.17 19.92
CA GLY A 192 -16.24 4.44 19.84
C GLY A 192 -15.08 4.40 18.83
N PRO A 193 -13.94 5.09 19.07
CA PRO A 193 -12.77 4.95 18.23
C PRO A 193 -12.25 3.52 18.30
N ASP A 194 -11.66 3.06 17.20
CA ASP A 194 -11.04 1.75 17.16
C ASP A 194 -9.61 1.74 17.75
N ASP A 195 -8.86 0.66 17.52
CA ASP A 195 -7.56 0.47 18.17
C ASP A 195 -6.43 1.25 17.47
N ASP A 196 -6.66 1.74 16.23
CA ASP A 196 -5.70 2.59 15.49
C ASP A 196 -6.38 3.79 14.81
N PRO A 197 -6.70 4.86 15.55
CA PRO A 197 -7.36 6.04 14.97
C PRO A 197 -6.48 6.83 13.98
N SER A 198 -5.25 6.40 13.71
CA SER A 198 -4.34 7.13 12.81
C SER A 198 -4.60 6.85 11.33
N ASP A 199 -5.40 5.84 11.01
CA ASP A 199 -5.77 5.45 9.65
C ASP A 199 -7.28 5.57 9.35
N ASP A 200 -8.02 6.21 10.26
CA ASP A 200 -9.46 6.48 10.14
C ASP A 200 -9.81 7.52 9.05
N ASP A 201 -8.86 8.32 8.54
CA ASP A 201 -9.04 9.42 7.60
C ASP A 201 -8.07 9.40 6.38
#